data_4750f9ee16c5aad62efd236e5182a11e
#
_entry.id   4750f9ee16c5aad62efd236e5182a11e
#
_cell.length_a   1.000
_cell.length_b   1.000
_cell.length_c   1.000
_cell.angle_alpha   90.00
_cell.angle_beta   90.00
_cell.angle_gamma   90.00
#
_symmetry.space_group_name_H-M   'P 1'
#
loop_
_entity.id
_entity.type
_entity.pdbx_description
1 polymer ?
#
loop_
_entity_poly.entity_id
_entity_poly.type
_entity_poly.pdbx_seq_one_letter_code
_entity_poly.pdbx_strand_id
1 'polypeptide(L)'
;MSPAAPRRPSRSTLLIVGVLIIGIAGIVYSRVRKAPEAAAVAAASLAGTNTAVLKGTLDPKAQALIPAGYRFVTPGAFTVATHPGQLPLADYSADSKDVVGIEPDIARLIADALGLKLVIVPVAWADWPLGLESGKYDAVLSNVTVTEERKKKFDFSSYRYDLLGIYTRSDGPIQKIEKPADVAGLKVVVGASTNQDQILRQWDQQNIAAGLKPVEYQYFDDAVVGRLAVITGRADVSFEPNATGAYSARDGKVRRVGLFPGGWPNAAAISVTTRKGSGLADAVTQALNTQIGSGTYAQALARWNVAEEAVPQSQTNPPGLPTLQ
;
A
#
# COMPACT_ATOMS: atom_id res chain seq x y z
N MET A 1 -9.75 55.04 50.64
CA MET A 1 -10.29 54.52 49.37
C MET A 1 -10.13 52.99 49.37
N SER A 2 -11.23 52.28 49.67
CA SER A 2 -11.25 50.81 49.69
C SER A 2 -11.44 50.24 48.27
N PRO A 3 -10.77 49.13 47.90
CA PRO A 3 -10.97 48.50 46.60
C PRO A 3 -12.26 47.66 46.58
N ALA A 4 -13.02 47.78 45.49
CA ALA A 4 -14.29 47.10 45.28
C ALA A 4 -14.07 45.59 45.03
N ALA A 5 -14.94 44.74 45.59
CA ALA A 5 -14.94 43.29 45.43
C ALA A 5 -15.47 42.86 44.04
N PRO A 6 -14.96 41.75 43.47
CA PRO A 6 -15.38 41.27 42.17
C PRO A 6 -16.82 40.70 42.21
N ARG A 7 -17.63 41.05 41.21
CA ARG A 7 -19.02 40.57 41.05
C ARG A 7 -19.02 39.08 40.59
N ARG A 8 -19.77 38.25 41.30
CA ARG A 8 -20.01 36.85 40.91
C ARG A 8 -20.90 36.79 39.68
N PRO A 9 -20.65 35.90 38.69
CA PRO A 9 -21.47 35.76 37.54
C PRO A 9 -22.86 35.17 37.90
N SER A 10 -23.91 35.56 37.16
CA SER A 10 -25.30 35.15 37.40
C SER A 10 -25.52 33.67 37.11
N ARG A 11 -26.47 33.04 37.81
CA ARG A 11 -26.85 31.62 37.62
C ARG A 11 -27.25 31.26 36.17
N SER A 12 -27.73 32.22 35.37
CA SER A 12 -28.10 32.06 33.97
C SER A 12 -26.89 31.82 33.07
N THR A 13 -25.71 32.41 33.35
CA THR A 13 -24.48 32.25 32.55
C THR A 13 -23.89 30.87 32.76
N LEU A 14 -24.01 30.27 33.93
CA LEU A 14 -23.55 28.90 34.21
C LEU A 14 -24.39 27.84 33.50
N LEU A 15 -25.68 28.06 33.27
CA LEU A 15 -26.56 27.12 32.58
C LEU A 15 -26.29 27.07 31.05
N ILE A 16 -25.97 28.21 30.43
CA ILE A 16 -25.69 28.29 28.99
C ILE A 16 -24.33 27.60 28.67
N VAL A 17 -23.34 27.76 29.51
CA VAL A 17 -22.01 27.11 29.31
C VAL A 17 -22.14 25.60 29.53
N GLY A 18 -22.94 25.14 30.48
CA GLY A 18 -23.16 23.70 30.71
C GLY A 18 -23.86 22.99 29.55
N VAL A 19 -24.84 23.64 28.92
CA VAL A 19 -25.56 23.07 27.74
C VAL A 19 -24.66 23.01 26.50
N LEU A 20 -23.76 24.00 26.29
CA LEU A 20 -22.82 24.01 25.17
C LEU A 20 -21.76 22.89 25.31
N ILE A 21 -21.25 22.64 26.51
CA ILE A 21 -20.25 21.59 26.77
C ILE A 21 -20.87 20.21 26.59
N ILE A 22 -22.10 19.99 27.02
CA ILE A 22 -22.82 18.71 26.83
C ILE A 22 -23.15 18.49 25.34
N GLY A 23 -23.50 19.53 24.59
CA GLY A 23 -23.75 19.46 23.14
C GLY A 23 -22.50 19.08 22.34
N ILE A 24 -21.36 19.69 22.65
CA ILE A 24 -20.08 19.39 21.98
C ILE A 24 -19.58 17.98 22.34
N ALA A 25 -19.67 17.56 23.59
CA ALA A 25 -19.33 16.22 24.04
C ALA A 25 -20.21 15.16 23.39
N GLY A 26 -21.51 15.42 23.23
CA GLY A 26 -22.43 14.51 22.52
C GLY A 26 -22.13 14.35 21.04
N ILE A 27 -21.75 15.43 20.35
CA ILE A 27 -21.36 15.39 18.93
C ILE A 27 -20.02 14.69 18.72
N VAL A 28 -19.04 14.91 19.58
CA VAL A 28 -17.75 14.21 19.52
C VAL A 28 -17.94 12.73 19.87
N TYR A 29 -18.74 12.40 20.88
CA TYR A 29 -19.02 11.01 21.27
C TYR A 29 -19.78 10.24 20.18
N SER A 30 -20.71 10.88 19.47
CA SER A 30 -21.44 10.25 18.35
C SER A 30 -20.57 10.05 17.11
N ARG A 31 -19.57 10.93 16.85
CA ARG A 31 -18.60 10.76 15.76
C ARG A 31 -17.58 9.66 16.07
N VAL A 32 -17.12 9.56 17.31
CA VAL A 32 -16.16 8.52 17.73
C VAL A 32 -16.82 7.12 17.75
N ARG A 33 -18.13 7.00 18.03
CA ARG A 33 -18.83 5.71 17.94
C ARG A 33 -19.18 5.27 16.52
N LYS A 34 -19.35 6.20 15.56
CA LYS A 34 -19.64 5.85 14.15
C LYS A 34 -18.42 5.37 13.38
N ALA A 35 -17.20 5.77 13.76
CA ALA A 35 -15.98 5.34 13.10
C ALA A 35 -15.70 3.82 13.21
N PRO A 36 -15.81 3.17 14.38
CA PRO A 36 -15.60 1.72 14.48
C PRO A 36 -16.70 0.90 13.79
N GLU A 37 -17.93 1.40 13.72
CA GLU A 37 -19.04 0.70 13.06
C GLU A 37 -18.91 0.75 11.53
N ALA A 38 -18.50 1.87 10.96
CA ALA A 38 -18.19 1.99 9.54
C ALA A 38 -16.95 1.13 9.14
N ALA A 39 -15.94 1.07 10.00
CA ALA A 39 -14.77 0.21 9.81
C ALA A 39 -15.13 -1.27 9.94
N ALA A 40 -16.01 -1.64 10.87
CA ALA A 40 -16.49 -3.02 11.05
C ALA A 40 -17.38 -3.48 9.88
N VAL A 41 -18.22 -2.59 9.34
CA VAL A 41 -19.04 -2.88 8.15
C VAL A 41 -18.15 -3.00 6.90
N ALA A 42 -17.13 -2.14 6.76
CA ALA A 42 -16.13 -2.26 5.68
C ALA A 42 -15.32 -3.57 5.80
N ALA A 43 -14.90 -3.95 7.01
CA ALA A 43 -14.20 -5.20 7.26
C ALA A 43 -15.07 -6.46 6.99
N ALA A 44 -16.36 -6.40 7.33
CA ALA A 44 -17.31 -7.47 7.04
C ALA A 44 -17.60 -7.61 5.54
N SER A 45 -17.59 -6.52 4.76
CA SER A 45 -17.77 -6.56 3.32
C SER A 45 -16.58 -7.17 2.56
N LEU A 46 -15.38 -7.16 3.16
CA LEU A 46 -14.18 -7.78 2.59
C LEU A 46 -14.14 -9.31 2.81
N ALA A 47 -14.91 -9.86 3.74
CA ALA A 47 -14.97 -11.29 4.02
C ALA A 47 -15.84 -12.07 3.02
N GLY A 48 -16.65 -11.40 2.21
CA GLY A 48 -17.54 -12.00 1.23
C GLY A 48 -17.32 -11.36 -0.15
N THR A 49 -16.57 -12.01 -1.02
CA THR A 49 -16.69 -11.91 -2.49
C THR A 49 -17.10 -10.54 -3.04
N ASN A 50 -16.28 -9.52 -2.92
CA ASN A 50 -16.53 -8.29 -3.64
C ASN A 50 -16.06 -8.44 -5.10
N THR A 51 -16.78 -9.28 -5.87
CA THR A 51 -16.54 -9.55 -7.28
C THR A 51 -17.13 -8.49 -8.22
N ALA A 52 -17.83 -7.48 -7.68
CA ALA A 52 -18.35 -6.39 -8.50
C ALA A 52 -17.20 -5.69 -9.22
N VAL A 53 -17.20 -5.72 -10.54
CA VAL A 53 -16.19 -5.07 -11.37
C VAL A 53 -16.31 -3.56 -11.20
N LEU A 54 -15.24 -2.92 -10.72
CA LEU A 54 -15.13 -1.45 -10.75
C LEU A 54 -14.98 -1.03 -12.21
N LYS A 55 -15.76 -0.03 -12.62
CA LYS A 55 -15.70 0.53 -13.96
C LYS A 55 -15.03 1.88 -13.91
N GLY A 56 -13.95 2.02 -14.68
CA GLY A 56 -13.21 3.27 -14.83
C GLY A 56 -13.89 4.25 -15.80
N THR A 57 -13.47 5.50 -15.72
CA THR A 57 -13.89 6.58 -16.62
C THR A 57 -12.95 6.61 -17.82
N LEU A 58 -13.50 6.55 -19.03
CA LEU A 58 -12.75 6.71 -20.28
C LEU A 58 -12.11 8.10 -20.36
N ASP A 59 -10.85 8.16 -20.79
CA ASP A 59 -10.12 9.42 -20.93
C ASP A 59 -9.50 9.56 -22.34
N PRO A 60 -10.13 10.33 -23.25
CA PRO A 60 -9.55 10.61 -24.56
C PRO A 60 -8.18 11.29 -24.53
N LYS A 61 -7.85 12.03 -23.45
CA LYS A 61 -6.53 12.64 -23.29
C LYS A 61 -5.47 11.57 -23.02
N ALA A 62 -5.79 10.62 -22.14
CA ALA A 62 -4.90 9.48 -21.88
C ALA A 62 -4.67 8.66 -23.15
N GLN A 63 -5.72 8.40 -23.92
CA GLN A 63 -5.61 7.71 -25.20
C GLN A 63 -4.70 8.45 -26.20
N ALA A 64 -4.82 9.77 -26.29
CA ALA A 64 -4.00 10.60 -27.19
C ALA A 64 -2.51 10.63 -26.80
N LEU A 65 -2.18 10.31 -25.55
CA LEU A 65 -0.80 10.20 -25.05
C LEU A 65 -0.15 8.84 -25.37
N ILE A 66 -0.91 7.86 -25.85
CA ILE A 66 -0.31 6.60 -26.32
C ILE A 66 0.53 6.90 -27.56
N PRO A 67 1.83 6.58 -27.59
CA PRO A 67 2.67 6.86 -28.75
C PRO A 67 2.12 6.18 -30.02
N ALA A 68 2.07 6.87 -31.12
CA ALA A 68 1.52 6.35 -32.39
C ALA A 68 2.19 5.04 -32.86
N GLY A 69 3.46 4.85 -32.50
CA GLY A 69 4.20 3.62 -32.79
C GLY A 69 4.09 2.53 -31.74
N TYR A 70 3.39 2.77 -30.62
CA TYR A 70 3.27 1.76 -29.56
C TYR A 70 2.45 0.55 -30.05
N ARG A 71 2.95 -0.64 -29.76
CA ARG A 71 2.26 -1.90 -30.07
C ARG A 71 1.99 -2.63 -28.77
N PHE A 72 0.71 -2.68 -28.37
CA PHE A 72 0.28 -3.48 -27.23
C PHE A 72 0.59 -4.96 -27.49
N VAL A 73 1.03 -5.65 -26.42
CA VAL A 73 1.36 -7.09 -26.48
C VAL A 73 0.17 -7.89 -27.01
N THR A 74 -1.03 -7.55 -26.55
CA THR A 74 -2.28 -8.08 -27.09
C THR A 74 -3.02 -6.94 -27.79
N PRO A 75 -3.30 -7.03 -29.11
CA PRO A 75 -4.03 -5.98 -29.82
C PRO A 75 -5.37 -5.66 -29.16
N GLY A 76 -5.60 -4.37 -28.86
CA GLY A 76 -6.83 -3.90 -28.21
C GLY A 76 -6.94 -4.20 -26.70
N ALA A 77 -5.85 -4.67 -26.08
CA ALA A 77 -5.81 -4.93 -24.65
C ALA A 77 -4.57 -4.32 -23.97
N PHE A 78 -4.73 -3.95 -22.72
CA PHE A 78 -3.65 -3.59 -21.80
C PHE A 78 -3.25 -4.84 -21.03
N THR A 79 -2.08 -5.41 -21.37
CA THR A 79 -1.57 -6.65 -20.78
C THR A 79 -0.70 -6.31 -19.59
N VAL A 80 -1.12 -6.73 -18.40
CA VAL A 80 -0.50 -6.35 -17.12
C VAL A 80 -0.05 -7.59 -16.38
N ALA A 81 1.24 -7.62 -16.00
CA ALA A 81 1.76 -8.62 -15.08
C ALA A 81 1.50 -8.22 -13.64
N THR A 82 1.11 -9.20 -12.82
CA THR A 82 0.99 -9.07 -11.38
C THR A 82 1.44 -10.34 -10.69
N HIS A 83 1.95 -10.22 -9.46
CA HIS A 83 2.33 -11.35 -8.62
C HIS A 83 1.17 -11.70 -7.68
N PRO A 84 0.39 -12.77 -7.96
CA PRO A 84 -0.59 -13.26 -7.00
C PRO A 84 0.13 -13.98 -5.86
N GLY A 85 -0.30 -13.79 -4.64
CA GLY A 85 0.29 -14.45 -3.48
C GLY A 85 -0.25 -13.96 -2.16
N GLN A 86 -0.82 -12.73 -2.12
CA GLN A 86 -1.37 -12.21 -0.88
C GLN A 86 -2.33 -11.04 -1.12
N LEU A 87 -3.57 -11.18 -0.62
CA LEU A 87 -4.47 -10.04 -0.50
C LEU A 87 -3.95 -9.03 0.53
N PRO A 88 -4.24 -7.75 0.37
CA PRO A 88 -5.15 -7.14 -0.60
C PRO A 88 -4.48 -6.78 -1.92
N LEU A 89 -3.18 -7.07 -2.11
CA LEU A 89 -2.45 -6.69 -3.32
C LEU A 89 -2.96 -7.46 -4.53
N ALA A 90 -2.70 -8.75 -4.59
CA ALA A 90 -3.21 -9.65 -5.62
C ALA A 90 -3.22 -11.09 -5.12
N ASP A 91 -4.29 -11.83 -5.40
CA ASP A 91 -4.38 -13.28 -5.19
C ASP A 91 -5.42 -13.87 -6.14
N TYR A 92 -5.43 -15.20 -6.24
CA TYR A 92 -6.45 -15.87 -7.01
C TYR A 92 -7.83 -15.75 -6.34
N SER A 93 -8.87 -15.58 -7.15
CA SER A 93 -10.27 -15.68 -6.70
C SER A 93 -10.56 -17.07 -6.12
N ALA A 94 -11.62 -17.18 -5.33
CA ALA A 94 -11.98 -18.44 -4.67
C ALA A 94 -12.18 -19.62 -5.63
N ASP A 95 -12.59 -19.35 -6.87
CA ASP A 95 -12.71 -20.34 -7.94
C ASP A 95 -11.45 -20.49 -8.79
N SER A 96 -10.37 -19.79 -8.43
CA SER A 96 -9.05 -19.80 -9.08
C SER A 96 -9.05 -19.42 -10.57
N LYS A 97 -10.09 -18.72 -11.04
CA LYS A 97 -10.20 -18.30 -12.44
C LYS A 97 -9.59 -16.95 -12.71
N ASP A 98 -9.75 -16.02 -11.77
CA ASP A 98 -9.32 -14.64 -11.91
C ASP A 98 -8.29 -14.28 -10.84
N VAL A 99 -7.50 -13.26 -11.11
CA VAL A 99 -6.67 -12.60 -10.10
C VAL A 99 -7.42 -11.36 -9.60
N VAL A 100 -7.61 -11.26 -8.30
CA VAL A 100 -8.34 -10.19 -7.61
C VAL A 100 -7.42 -9.46 -6.64
N GLY A 101 -7.72 -8.21 -6.34
CA GLY A 101 -6.92 -7.39 -5.45
C GLY A 101 -6.89 -5.94 -5.90
N ILE A 102 -6.19 -5.10 -5.14
CA ILE A 102 -6.03 -3.68 -5.49
C ILE A 102 -5.24 -3.51 -6.79
N GLU A 103 -4.22 -4.37 -7.04
CA GLU A 103 -3.42 -4.29 -8.25
C GLU A 103 -4.27 -4.57 -9.52
N PRO A 104 -5.05 -5.66 -9.60
CA PRO A 104 -6.00 -5.87 -10.70
C PRO A 104 -7.07 -4.77 -10.83
N ASP A 105 -7.58 -4.24 -9.72
CA ASP A 105 -8.58 -3.17 -9.77
C ASP A 105 -7.98 -1.89 -10.37
N ILE A 106 -6.80 -1.45 -9.94
CA ILE A 106 -6.11 -0.29 -10.53
C ILE A 106 -5.77 -0.54 -12.00
N ALA A 107 -5.29 -1.74 -12.35
CA ALA A 107 -5.03 -2.11 -13.75
C ALA A 107 -6.28 -1.97 -14.63
N ARG A 108 -7.45 -2.38 -14.12
CA ARG A 108 -8.74 -2.24 -14.80
C ARG A 108 -9.11 -0.77 -15.01
N LEU A 109 -8.98 0.05 -13.97
CA LEU A 109 -9.27 1.48 -14.08
C LEU A 109 -8.39 2.17 -15.14
N ILE A 110 -7.12 1.77 -15.25
CA ILE A 110 -6.22 2.26 -16.29
C ILE A 110 -6.67 1.77 -17.68
N ALA A 111 -6.96 0.46 -17.83
CA ALA A 111 -7.41 -0.12 -19.10
C ALA A 111 -8.70 0.57 -19.58
N ASP A 112 -9.67 0.78 -18.69
CA ASP A 112 -10.93 1.48 -18.98
C ASP A 112 -10.68 2.92 -19.45
N ALA A 113 -9.77 3.65 -18.80
CA ALA A 113 -9.39 5.01 -19.19
C ALA A 113 -8.75 5.05 -20.58
N LEU A 114 -7.94 4.05 -20.90
CA LEU A 114 -7.30 3.91 -22.22
C LEU A 114 -8.22 3.33 -23.28
N GLY A 115 -9.46 2.92 -22.94
CA GLY A 115 -10.40 2.27 -23.85
C GLY A 115 -9.96 0.88 -24.30
N LEU A 116 -9.20 0.17 -23.48
CA LEU A 116 -8.63 -1.15 -23.75
C LEU A 116 -9.27 -2.22 -22.88
N LYS A 117 -9.22 -3.47 -23.34
CA LYS A 117 -9.52 -4.62 -22.49
C LYS A 117 -8.35 -4.86 -21.53
N LEU A 118 -8.64 -5.34 -20.33
CA LEU A 118 -7.59 -5.76 -19.39
C LEU A 118 -7.27 -7.24 -19.61
N VAL A 119 -5.96 -7.55 -19.69
CA VAL A 119 -5.42 -8.91 -19.63
C VAL A 119 -4.44 -8.98 -18.47
N ILE A 120 -4.71 -9.83 -17.48
CA ILE A 120 -3.79 -10.07 -16.35
C ILE A 120 -2.93 -11.29 -16.66
N VAL A 121 -1.62 -11.15 -16.45
CA VAL A 121 -0.62 -12.22 -16.56
C VAL A 121 -0.03 -12.46 -15.15
N PRO A 122 -0.38 -13.58 -14.51
CA PRO A 122 0.25 -13.96 -13.25
C PRO A 122 1.75 -14.26 -13.44
N VAL A 123 2.61 -13.69 -12.61
CA VAL A 123 4.07 -13.90 -12.67
C VAL A 123 4.66 -14.04 -11.27
N ALA A 124 5.78 -14.74 -11.13
CA ALA A 124 6.55 -14.71 -9.90
C ALA A 124 7.25 -13.34 -9.74
N TRP A 125 7.46 -12.91 -8.48
CA TRP A 125 8.12 -11.63 -8.19
C TRP A 125 9.47 -11.49 -8.89
N ALA A 126 10.28 -12.54 -8.91
CA ALA A 126 11.61 -12.52 -9.53
C ALA A 126 11.59 -12.35 -11.06
N ASP A 127 10.47 -12.71 -11.72
CA ASP A 127 10.40 -12.79 -13.18
C ASP A 127 9.91 -11.51 -13.85
N TRP A 128 9.25 -10.61 -13.09
CA TRP A 128 8.63 -9.43 -13.69
C TRP A 128 9.62 -8.52 -14.43
N PRO A 129 10.88 -8.28 -13.93
CA PRO A 129 11.77 -7.34 -14.61
C PRO A 129 12.14 -7.82 -16.01
N LEU A 130 12.61 -9.06 -16.14
CA LEU A 130 13.01 -9.64 -17.42
C LEU A 130 11.82 -9.78 -18.37
N GLY A 131 10.64 -10.15 -17.85
CA GLY A 131 9.43 -10.25 -18.64
C GLY A 131 8.99 -8.90 -19.24
N LEU A 132 9.09 -7.80 -18.45
CA LEU A 132 8.78 -6.45 -18.94
C LEU A 132 9.82 -5.96 -19.95
N GLU A 133 11.11 -6.15 -19.70
CA GLU A 133 12.18 -5.79 -20.63
C GLU A 133 12.04 -6.52 -21.98
N SER A 134 11.68 -7.80 -21.96
CA SER A 134 11.48 -8.61 -23.17
C SER A 134 10.13 -8.42 -23.86
N GLY A 135 9.24 -7.57 -23.31
CA GLY A 135 7.95 -7.26 -23.92
C GLY A 135 6.90 -8.34 -23.82
N LYS A 136 6.92 -9.17 -22.77
CA LYS A 136 5.86 -10.17 -22.51
C LYS A 136 4.54 -9.55 -22.03
N TYR A 137 4.59 -8.33 -21.52
CA TYR A 137 3.44 -7.54 -21.06
C TYR A 137 3.74 -6.04 -21.23
N ASP A 138 2.68 -5.23 -21.21
CA ASP A 138 2.77 -3.78 -21.42
C ASP A 138 3.21 -3.07 -20.13
N ALA A 139 2.76 -3.57 -18.98
CA ALA A 139 3.04 -3.00 -17.69
C ALA A 139 3.08 -4.06 -16.57
N VAL A 140 3.61 -3.64 -15.42
CA VAL A 140 3.60 -4.40 -14.17
C VAL A 140 2.88 -3.60 -13.10
N LEU A 141 1.90 -4.20 -12.44
CA LEU A 141 1.30 -3.75 -11.19
C LEU A 141 1.47 -4.87 -10.17
N SER A 142 2.41 -4.69 -9.26
CA SER A 142 2.82 -5.71 -8.28
C SER A 142 3.54 -5.07 -7.10
N ASN A 143 2.98 -3.99 -6.56
CA ASN A 143 3.56 -3.25 -5.44
C ASN A 143 5.03 -2.83 -5.68
N VAL A 144 5.35 -2.36 -6.89
CA VAL A 144 6.73 -2.02 -7.25
C VAL A 144 7.08 -0.63 -6.73
N THR A 145 8.00 -0.58 -5.76
CA THR A 145 8.57 0.67 -5.23
C THR A 145 9.48 1.32 -6.26
N VAL A 146 9.38 2.62 -6.44
CA VAL A 146 10.27 3.40 -7.32
C VAL A 146 11.63 3.58 -6.67
N THR A 147 12.69 3.11 -7.35
CA THR A 147 14.08 3.32 -6.96
C THR A 147 14.87 3.89 -8.13
N GLU A 148 15.93 4.67 -7.87
CA GLU A 148 16.78 5.21 -8.94
C GLU A 148 17.45 4.08 -9.75
N GLU A 149 17.74 2.92 -9.13
CA GLU A 149 18.25 1.76 -9.83
C GLU A 149 17.22 1.19 -10.84
N ARG A 150 15.97 1.02 -10.42
CA ARG A 150 14.89 0.55 -11.30
C ARG A 150 14.58 1.55 -12.42
N LYS A 151 14.71 2.87 -12.16
CA LYS A 151 14.51 3.93 -13.17
C LYS A 151 15.51 3.88 -14.31
N LYS A 152 16.65 3.23 -14.15
CA LYS A 152 17.59 2.99 -15.27
C LYS A 152 16.99 2.09 -16.35
N LYS A 153 16.08 1.19 -15.97
CA LYS A 153 15.51 0.15 -16.84
C LYS A 153 14.02 0.32 -17.14
N PHE A 154 13.31 1.07 -16.34
CA PHE A 154 11.85 1.22 -16.39
C PHE A 154 11.41 2.66 -16.25
N ASP A 155 10.18 2.94 -16.72
CA ASP A 155 9.44 4.16 -16.45
C ASP A 155 8.27 3.85 -15.51
N PHE A 156 7.83 4.83 -14.73
CA PHE A 156 6.93 4.68 -13.62
C PHE A 156 5.77 5.67 -13.65
N SER A 157 4.58 5.22 -13.19
CA SER A 157 3.42 6.07 -12.92
C SER A 157 2.94 5.77 -11.51
N SER A 158 3.09 6.71 -10.56
CA SER A 158 2.78 6.47 -9.15
C SER A 158 1.28 6.33 -8.90
N TYR A 159 0.88 5.39 -8.01
CA TYR A 159 -0.53 5.21 -7.65
C TYR A 159 -0.78 4.95 -6.15
N ARG A 160 0.22 4.73 -5.33
CA ARG A 160 0.12 4.64 -3.85
C ARG A 160 1.41 5.11 -3.18
N TYR A 161 1.31 5.54 -1.92
CA TYR A 161 2.49 5.62 -1.06
C TYR A 161 2.90 4.21 -0.62
N ASP A 162 4.20 3.99 -0.50
CA ASP A 162 4.75 2.75 0.06
C ASP A 162 4.83 2.88 1.57
N LEU A 163 4.09 2.03 2.28
CA LEU A 163 4.19 1.87 3.72
C LEU A 163 4.63 0.45 4.05
N LEU A 164 5.56 0.31 4.98
CA LEU A 164 6.09 -0.96 5.46
C LEU A 164 5.69 -1.18 6.92
N GLY A 165 5.15 -2.36 7.21
CA GLY A 165 4.75 -2.77 8.54
C GLY A 165 5.65 -3.84 9.12
N ILE A 166 5.86 -3.79 10.44
CA ILE A 166 6.43 -4.90 11.18
C ILE A 166 5.34 -5.54 12.01
N TYR A 167 5.17 -6.85 11.84
CA TYR A 167 4.11 -7.62 12.48
C TYR A 167 4.71 -8.75 13.32
N THR A 168 4.13 -8.98 14.48
CA THR A 168 4.48 -10.09 15.38
C THR A 168 3.23 -10.87 15.75
N ARG A 169 3.37 -12.05 16.35
CA ARG A 169 2.23 -12.79 16.90
C ARG A 169 1.50 -11.97 17.97
N SER A 170 0.19 -12.08 18.05
CA SER A 170 -0.63 -11.20 18.91
C SER A 170 -0.35 -11.36 20.40
N ASP A 171 0.01 -12.56 20.84
CA ASP A 171 0.36 -12.91 22.23
C ASP A 171 1.88 -12.83 22.51
N GLY A 172 2.67 -12.31 21.54
CA GLY A 172 4.12 -12.22 21.65
C GLY A 172 4.61 -11.10 22.56
N PRO A 173 5.88 -11.17 23.01
CA PRO A 173 6.46 -10.20 23.95
C PRO A 173 6.79 -8.85 23.30
N ILE A 174 7.01 -8.80 21.99
CA ILE A 174 7.41 -7.58 21.27
C ILE A 174 6.22 -6.64 21.20
N GLN A 175 6.31 -5.47 21.88
CA GLN A 175 5.22 -4.50 21.93
C GLN A 175 5.34 -3.42 20.88
N LYS A 176 6.55 -2.98 20.56
CA LYS A 176 6.81 -1.85 19.68
C LYS A 176 8.18 -1.94 19.03
N ILE A 177 8.27 -1.53 17.76
CA ILE A 177 9.50 -1.35 17.00
C ILE A 177 9.40 0.04 16.33
N GLU A 178 10.29 0.96 16.71
CA GLU A 178 10.27 2.36 16.27
C GLU A 178 11.53 2.79 15.52
N LYS A 179 12.62 2.06 15.67
CA LYS A 179 13.94 2.41 15.14
C LYS A 179 14.73 1.17 14.75
N PRO A 180 15.78 1.32 13.91
CA PRO A 180 16.61 0.21 13.45
C PRO A 180 17.16 -0.69 14.57
N ALA A 181 17.55 -0.11 15.70
CA ALA A 181 18.09 -0.86 16.84
C ALA A 181 17.11 -1.88 17.44
N ASP A 182 15.80 -1.66 17.28
CA ASP A 182 14.78 -2.49 17.90
C ASP A 182 14.62 -3.86 17.20
N VAL A 183 15.18 -4.02 15.98
CA VAL A 183 15.21 -5.31 15.27
C VAL A 183 16.49 -6.10 15.48
N ALA A 184 17.47 -5.56 16.24
CA ALA A 184 18.74 -6.21 16.47
C ALA A 184 18.58 -7.57 17.16
N GLY A 185 19.15 -8.63 16.58
CA GLY A 185 19.10 -9.99 17.09
C GLY A 185 17.76 -10.70 16.94
N LEU A 186 16.78 -10.09 16.26
CA LEU A 186 15.49 -10.71 15.96
C LEU A 186 15.57 -11.62 14.74
N LYS A 187 14.74 -12.66 14.72
CA LYS A 187 14.44 -13.48 13.54
C LYS A 187 13.36 -12.78 12.72
N VAL A 188 13.75 -12.25 11.57
CA VAL A 188 12.88 -11.40 10.74
C VAL A 188 12.53 -12.11 9.43
N VAL A 189 11.25 -12.37 9.21
CA VAL A 189 10.73 -12.79 7.89
C VAL A 189 10.68 -11.58 6.96
N VAL A 190 11.30 -11.70 5.80
CA VAL A 190 11.33 -10.66 4.76
C VAL A 190 11.41 -11.30 3.37
N GLY A 191 10.80 -10.69 2.38
CA GLY A 191 10.90 -11.12 0.97
C GLY A 191 12.27 -10.80 0.38
N ALA A 192 12.91 -11.75 -0.25
CA ALA A 192 14.22 -11.57 -0.88
C ALA A 192 14.17 -10.55 -2.04
N SER A 193 15.22 -9.73 -2.17
CA SER A 193 15.37 -8.74 -3.25
C SER A 193 14.26 -7.68 -3.31
N THR A 194 13.54 -7.49 -2.21
CA THR A 194 12.54 -6.45 -2.07
C THR A 194 13.14 -5.16 -1.51
N ASN A 195 12.38 -4.07 -1.58
CA ASN A 195 12.76 -2.80 -0.97
C ASN A 195 12.94 -2.92 0.55
N GLN A 196 12.03 -3.60 1.23
CA GLN A 196 12.13 -3.83 2.67
C GLN A 196 13.33 -4.70 3.07
N ASP A 197 13.75 -5.66 2.25
CA ASP A 197 15.00 -6.42 2.46
C ASP A 197 16.22 -5.49 2.44
N GLN A 198 16.26 -4.55 1.49
CA GLN A 198 17.34 -3.57 1.41
C GLN A 198 17.37 -2.64 2.62
N ILE A 199 16.22 -2.15 3.05
CA ILE A 199 16.08 -1.31 4.26
C ILE A 199 16.53 -2.09 5.50
N LEU A 200 16.08 -3.34 5.65
CA LEU A 200 16.46 -4.17 6.79
C LEU A 200 17.98 -4.44 6.83
N ARG A 201 18.60 -4.69 5.68
CA ARG A 201 20.05 -4.83 5.56
C ARG A 201 20.80 -3.56 5.97
N GLN A 202 20.31 -2.39 5.56
CA GLN A 202 20.88 -1.11 5.98
C GLN A 202 20.76 -0.91 7.50
N TRP A 203 19.63 -1.24 8.08
CA TRP A 203 19.44 -1.20 9.54
C TRP A 203 20.39 -2.16 10.25
N ASP A 204 20.54 -3.37 9.74
CA ASP A 204 21.42 -4.38 10.31
C ASP A 204 22.89 -3.95 10.28
N GLN A 205 23.37 -3.37 9.17
CA GLN A 205 24.71 -2.80 9.08
C GLN A 205 24.95 -1.70 10.13
N GLN A 206 23.98 -0.80 10.33
CA GLN A 206 24.05 0.23 11.37
C GLN A 206 24.10 -0.39 12.78
N ASN A 207 23.28 -1.41 13.03
CA ASN A 207 23.24 -2.12 14.30
C ASN A 207 24.56 -2.84 14.60
N ILE A 208 25.12 -3.55 13.63
CA ILE A 208 26.42 -4.24 13.76
C ILE A 208 27.54 -3.23 14.04
N ALA A 209 27.57 -2.10 13.32
CA ALA A 209 28.53 -1.03 13.56
C ALA A 209 28.40 -0.40 14.96
N ALA A 210 27.19 -0.42 15.53
CA ALA A 210 26.92 0.00 16.91
C ALA A 210 27.17 -1.09 17.97
N GLY A 211 27.69 -2.28 17.58
CA GLY A 211 27.96 -3.40 18.49
C GLY A 211 26.72 -4.20 18.91
N LEU A 212 25.60 -4.03 18.21
CA LEU A 212 24.39 -4.79 18.45
C LEU A 212 24.44 -6.15 17.71
N LYS A 213 23.58 -7.07 18.13
CA LYS A 213 23.48 -8.39 17.49
C LYS A 213 22.91 -8.24 16.07
N PRO A 214 23.42 -8.99 15.08
CA PRO A 214 22.88 -8.98 13.74
C PRO A 214 21.46 -9.56 13.70
N VAL A 215 20.69 -9.14 12.68
CA VAL A 215 19.38 -9.71 12.35
C VAL A 215 19.55 -11.13 11.81
N GLU A 216 18.68 -12.04 12.21
CA GLU A 216 18.56 -13.38 11.63
C GLU A 216 17.50 -13.38 10.53
N TYR A 217 17.94 -13.28 9.26
CA TYR A 217 17.04 -13.20 8.11
C TYR A 217 16.38 -14.53 7.83
N GLN A 218 15.06 -14.51 7.61
CA GLN A 218 14.29 -15.66 7.17
C GLN A 218 13.56 -15.35 5.87
N TYR A 219 13.95 -16.00 4.79
CA TYR A 219 13.37 -15.84 3.48
C TYR A 219 12.39 -16.97 3.19
N PHE A 220 11.20 -16.60 2.73
CA PHE A 220 10.18 -17.54 2.27
C PHE A 220 9.63 -17.05 0.93
N ASP A 221 9.51 -17.95 -0.03
CA ASP A 221 8.88 -17.68 -1.32
C ASP A 221 7.35 -17.62 -1.19
N ASP A 222 6.80 -18.29 -0.18
CA ASP A 222 5.38 -18.34 0.15
C ASP A 222 5.08 -17.48 1.38
N ALA A 223 4.28 -16.43 1.17
CA ALA A 223 3.88 -15.50 2.23
C ALA A 223 3.09 -16.17 3.37
N VAL A 224 2.31 -17.24 3.08
CA VAL A 224 1.55 -17.99 4.08
C VAL A 224 2.50 -18.76 4.98
N VAL A 225 3.54 -19.38 4.43
CA VAL A 225 4.57 -20.10 5.19
C VAL A 225 5.37 -19.13 6.05
N GLY A 226 5.77 -17.98 5.53
CA GLY A 226 6.44 -16.92 6.28
C GLY A 226 5.60 -16.41 7.45
N ARG A 227 4.32 -16.13 7.21
CA ARG A 227 3.37 -15.75 8.26
C ARG A 227 3.20 -16.83 9.34
N LEU A 228 3.11 -18.09 8.93
CA LEU A 228 3.01 -19.21 9.88
C LEU A 228 4.26 -19.30 10.75
N ALA A 229 5.45 -18.97 10.23
CA ALA A 229 6.67 -18.91 11.03
C ALA A 229 6.57 -17.89 12.17
N VAL A 230 5.96 -16.72 11.92
CA VAL A 230 5.70 -15.70 12.95
C VAL A 230 4.66 -16.19 13.96
N ILE A 231 3.51 -16.70 13.50
CA ILE A 231 2.42 -17.18 14.37
C ILE A 231 2.90 -18.29 15.33
N THR A 232 3.75 -19.20 14.84
CA THR A 232 4.27 -20.33 15.63
C THR A 232 5.50 -19.98 16.46
N GLY A 233 6.01 -18.74 16.40
CA GLY A 233 7.20 -18.29 17.11
C GLY A 233 8.52 -18.85 16.56
N ARG A 234 8.54 -19.41 15.36
CA ARG A 234 9.79 -19.76 14.64
C ARG A 234 10.52 -18.52 14.14
N ALA A 235 9.78 -17.46 13.83
CA ALA A 235 10.28 -16.11 13.62
C ALA A 235 9.66 -15.16 14.65
N ASP A 236 10.36 -14.06 14.95
CA ASP A 236 9.92 -13.07 15.91
C ASP A 236 8.96 -12.07 15.28
N VAL A 237 9.27 -11.63 14.06
CA VAL A 237 8.50 -10.63 13.31
C VAL A 237 8.55 -10.90 11.80
N SER A 238 7.57 -10.34 11.05
CA SER A 238 7.68 -10.11 9.62
C SER A 238 7.87 -8.62 9.33
N PHE A 239 8.64 -8.30 8.28
CA PHE A 239 8.80 -6.96 7.73
C PHE A 239 8.33 -6.98 6.28
N GLU A 240 7.17 -6.38 6.03
CA GLU A 240 6.40 -6.56 4.80
C GLU A 240 5.63 -5.30 4.40
N PRO A 241 5.07 -5.19 3.18
CA PRO A 241 4.16 -4.11 2.83
C PRO A 241 3.02 -4.02 3.86
N ASN A 242 2.76 -2.80 4.36
CA ASN A 242 1.75 -2.61 5.39
C ASN A 242 0.35 -3.09 4.95
N ALA A 243 0.02 -2.93 3.68
CA ALA A 243 -1.24 -3.41 3.12
C ALA A 243 -1.45 -4.92 3.38
N THR A 244 -0.44 -5.76 3.08
CA THR A 244 -0.51 -7.22 3.27
C THR A 244 -0.54 -7.62 4.74
N GLY A 245 0.32 -7.00 5.55
CA GLY A 245 0.38 -7.26 6.97
C GLY A 245 -0.91 -6.85 7.70
N ALA A 246 -1.47 -5.67 7.39
CA ALA A 246 -2.73 -5.20 7.96
C ALA A 246 -3.92 -6.11 7.55
N TYR A 247 -3.92 -6.58 6.30
CA TYR A 247 -4.92 -7.54 5.83
C TYR A 247 -4.81 -8.87 6.60
N SER A 248 -3.60 -9.38 6.78
CA SER A 248 -3.34 -10.62 7.51
C SER A 248 -3.68 -10.52 9.00
N ALA A 249 -3.48 -9.34 9.61
CA ALA A 249 -3.74 -9.11 11.03
C ALA A 249 -5.24 -9.15 11.42
N ARG A 250 -6.16 -9.16 10.44
CA ARG A 250 -7.61 -9.16 10.69
C ARG A 250 -8.13 -10.40 11.42
N ASP A 251 -7.42 -11.53 11.31
CA ASP A 251 -7.80 -12.75 12.04
C ASP A 251 -7.31 -12.75 13.50
N GLY A 252 -6.65 -11.67 13.95
CA GLY A 252 -6.17 -11.49 15.32
C GLY A 252 -4.98 -12.35 15.71
N LYS A 253 -4.37 -13.11 14.80
CA LYS A 253 -3.22 -13.99 15.12
C LYS A 253 -1.89 -13.24 15.12
N VAL A 254 -1.79 -12.17 14.34
CA VAL A 254 -0.65 -11.25 14.34
C VAL A 254 -1.13 -9.82 14.57
N ARG A 255 -0.24 -8.95 15.06
CA ARG A 255 -0.49 -7.52 15.25
C ARG A 255 0.68 -6.69 14.77
N ARG A 256 0.39 -5.48 14.32
CA ARG A 256 1.41 -4.50 13.93
C ARG A 256 2.12 -3.95 15.17
N VAL A 257 3.44 -3.92 15.14
CA VAL A 257 4.32 -3.35 16.18
C VAL A 257 5.21 -2.24 15.66
N GLY A 258 5.30 -2.04 14.34
CA GLY A 258 6.02 -0.94 13.71
C GLY A 258 5.37 -0.54 12.39
N LEU A 259 5.50 0.75 12.02
CA LEU A 259 5.06 1.30 10.74
C LEU A 259 6.11 2.29 10.26
N PHE A 260 6.59 2.10 9.05
CA PHE A 260 7.68 2.87 8.46
C PHE A 260 7.32 3.31 7.04
N PRO A 261 7.80 4.47 6.57
CA PRO A 261 7.72 4.81 5.15
C PRO A 261 8.55 3.81 4.33
N GLY A 262 8.08 3.47 3.13
CA GLY A 262 8.71 2.47 2.27
C GLY A 262 10.09 2.81 1.75
N GLY A 263 10.56 4.03 1.95
CA GLY A 263 11.90 4.50 1.67
C GLY A 263 12.65 4.96 2.90
N TRP A 264 12.34 4.39 4.07
CA TRP A 264 12.85 4.88 5.34
C TRP A 264 14.32 5.39 5.25
N PRO A 265 14.59 6.63 5.77
CA PRO A 265 13.67 7.53 6.45
C PRO A 265 12.75 8.33 5.52
N ASN A 266 12.90 8.23 4.20
CA ASN A 266 12.15 8.98 3.20
C ASN A 266 10.85 8.28 2.82
N ALA A 267 9.90 9.04 2.28
CA ALA A 267 8.73 8.47 1.61
C ALA A 267 9.13 7.80 0.30
N ALA A 268 8.37 6.80 -0.11
CA ALA A 268 8.50 6.15 -1.40
C ALA A 268 7.14 6.02 -2.09
N ALA A 269 7.14 5.86 -3.40
CA ALA A 269 5.95 5.63 -4.20
C ALA A 269 5.90 4.20 -4.72
N ILE A 270 4.71 3.61 -4.70
CA ILE A 270 4.36 2.41 -5.46
C ILE A 270 3.83 2.85 -6.82
N SER A 271 4.29 2.20 -7.89
CA SER A 271 4.02 2.68 -9.24
C SER A 271 3.73 1.54 -10.22
N VAL A 272 2.89 1.85 -11.20
CA VAL A 272 2.82 1.09 -12.44
C VAL A 272 4.16 1.19 -13.14
N THR A 273 4.72 0.07 -13.52
CA THR A 273 6.04 -0.01 -14.15
C THR A 273 5.87 -0.36 -15.63
N THR A 274 6.46 0.45 -16.50
CA THR A 274 6.46 0.24 -17.96
C THR A 274 7.87 0.16 -18.50
N ARG A 275 8.06 -0.34 -19.72
CA ARG A 275 9.39 -0.41 -20.35
C ARG A 275 9.97 0.99 -20.51
N LYS A 276 11.26 1.11 -20.21
CA LYS A 276 12.01 2.35 -20.36
C LYS A 276 11.91 2.90 -21.77
N GLY A 277 11.56 4.19 -21.88
CA GLY A 277 11.50 4.89 -23.16
C GLY A 277 10.36 4.44 -24.08
N SER A 278 9.43 3.60 -23.62
CA SER A 278 8.26 3.20 -24.40
C SER A 278 7.25 4.32 -24.65
N GLY A 279 7.30 5.38 -23.82
CA GLY A 279 6.36 6.50 -23.83
C GLY A 279 4.98 6.17 -23.22
N LEU A 280 4.74 4.94 -22.76
CA LEU A 280 3.44 4.54 -22.22
C LEU A 280 3.17 5.14 -20.84
N ALA A 281 4.20 5.49 -20.06
CA ALA A 281 4.05 5.97 -18.70
C ALA A 281 3.20 7.25 -18.61
N ASP A 282 3.31 8.17 -19.55
CA ASP A 282 2.52 9.42 -19.54
C ASP A 282 1.03 9.16 -19.75
N ALA A 283 0.69 8.23 -20.66
CA ALA A 283 -0.69 7.80 -20.87
C ALA A 283 -1.26 7.13 -19.61
N VAL A 284 -0.47 6.28 -18.95
CA VAL A 284 -0.85 5.61 -17.69
C VAL A 284 -1.02 6.62 -16.56
N THR A 285 -0.10 7.59 -16.43
CA THR A 285 -0.19 8.66 -15.42
C THR A 285 -1.46 9.50 -15.62
N GLN A 286 -1.76 9.88 -16.86
CA GLN A 286 -2.98 10.64 -17.18
C GLN A 286 -4.24 9.81 -16.87
N ALA A 287 -4.24 8.53 -17.25
CA ALA A 287 -5.33 7.60 -16.94
C ALA A 287 -5.59 7.52 -15.42
N LEU A 288 -4.53 7.35 -14.62
CA LEU A 288 -4.63 7.34 -13.15
C LEU A 288 -5.19 8.65 -12.59
N ASN A 289 -4.73 9.81 -13.10
CA ASN A 289 -5.21 11.12 -12.66
C ASN A 289 -6.70 11.31 -12.96
N THR A 290 -7.20 10.79 -14.07
CA THR A 290 -8.63 10.79 -14.37
C THR A 290 -9.40 9.93 -13.36
N GLN A 291 -8.91 8.76 -12.98
CA GLN A 291 -9.56 7.91 -11.98
C GLN A 291 -9.49 8.51 -10.57
N ILE A 292 -8.42 9.21 -10.24
CA ILE A 292 -8.30 9.99 -8.99
C ILE A 292 -9.36 11.10 -8.96
N GLY A 293 -9.46 11.88 -10.04
CA GLY A 293 -10.40 12.99 -10.15
C GLY A 293 -11.88 12.56 -10.17
N SER A 294 -12.20 11.40 -10.74
CA SER A 294 -13.57 10.85 -10.75
C SER A 294 -13.98 10.16 -9.44
N GLY A 295 -13.03 9.89 -8.54
CA GLY A 295 -13.26 9.19 -7.29
C GLY A 295 -13.27 7.66 -7.41
N THR A 296 -13.18 7.06 -8.60
CA THR A 296 -13.15 5.60 -8.79
C THR A 296 -11.88 4.97 -8.20
N TYR A 297 -10.76 5.68 -8.27
CA TYR A 297 -9.52 5.31 -7.59
C TYR A 297 -9.71 5.20 -6.07
N ALA A 298 -10.35 6.17 -5.43
CA ALA A 298 -10.61 6.13 -3.99
C ALA A 298 -11.52 4.96 -3.61
N GLN A 299 -12.51 4.61 -4.47
CA GLN A 299 -13.36 3.44 -4.27
C GLN A 299 -12.55 2.13 -4.34
N ALA A 300 -11.59 2.03 -5.27
CA ALA A 300 -10.70 0.87 -5.35
C ALA A 300 -9.86 0.71 -4.08
N LEU A 301 -9.24 1.79 -3.60
CA LEU A 301 -8.44 1.75 -2.36
C LEU A 301 -9.30 1.40 -1.13
N ALA A 302 -10.49 1.99 -1.00
CA ALA A 302 -11.39 1.73 0.11
C ALA A 302 -11.88 0.27 0.13
N ARG A 303 -12.18 -0.30 -1.04
CA ARG A 303 -12.57 -1.71 -1.20
C ARG A 303 -11.55 -2.66 -0.54
N TRP A 304 -10.27 -2.36 -0.68
CA TRP A 304 -9.18 -3.19 -0.20
C TRP A 304 -8.58 -2.71 1.13
N ASN A 305 -9.19 -1.69 1.76
CA ASN A 305 -8.75 -1.10 3.03
C ASN A 305 -7.31 -0.55 3.00
N VAL A 306 -6.92 0.03 1.86
CA VAL A 306 -5.61 0.65 1.65
C VAL A 306 -5.70 2.16 1.40
N ALA A 307 -6.78 2.80 1.84
CA ALA A 307 -7.03 4.24 1.63
C ALA A 307 -5.96 5.14 2.28
N GLU A 308 -5.27 4.67 3.33
CA GLU A 308 -4.16 5.40 3.97
C GLU A 308 -2.93 5.57 3.08
N GLU A 309 -2.82 4.77 2.00
CA GLU A 309 -1.73 4.81 1.04
C GLU A 309 -2.07 5.67 -0.21
N ALA A 310 -3.22 6.36 -0.19
CA ALA A 310 -3.68 7.15 -1.33
C ALA A 310 -2.72 8.29 -1.68
N VAL A 311 -2.45 8.45 -2.99
CA VAL A 311 -1.75 9.64 -3.51
C VAL A 311 -2.77 10.66 -4.00
N PRO A 312 -2.53 11.97 -3.82
CA PRO A 312 -3.42 13.02 -4.32
C PRO A 312 -3.36 13.14 -5.84
N GLN A 313 -2.26 12.72 -6.45
CA GLN A 313 -1.99 12.79 -7.88
C GLN A 313 -0.96 11.73 -8.29
N SER A 314 -1.17 11.09 -9.44
CA SER A 314 -0.16 10.27 -10.10
C SER A 314 0.91 11.13 -10.77
N GLN A 315 2.15 10.68 -10.72
CA GLN A 315 3.32 11.34 -11.33
C GLN A 315 4.07 10.36 -12.23
N THR A 316 4.47 10.83 -13.42
CA THR A 316 5.41 10.08 -14.27
C THR A 316 6.82 10.21 -13.71
N ASN A 317 7.50 9.10 -13.54
CA ASN A 317 8.88 9.01 -13.06
C ASN A 317 9.12 9.85 -11.79
N PRO A 318 8.33 9.67 -10.71
CA PRO A 318 8.55 10.41 -9.47
C PRO A 318 9.97 10.16 -8.93
N PRO A 319 10.46 10.98 -7.99
CA PRO A 319 11.71 10.72 -7.32
C PRO A 319 11.75 9.27 -6.78
N GLY A 320 12.79 8.54 -7.11
CA GLY A 320 13.02 7.18 -6.64
C GLY A 320 13.85 7.16 -5.36
N LEU A 321 13.82 6.02 -4.68
CA LEU A 321 14.75 5.80 -3.59
C LEU A 321 16.18 5.77 -4.12
N PRO A 322 17.15 6.37 -3.40
CA PRO A 322 18.54 6.37 -3.81
C PRO A 322 19.08 4.93 -3.91
N THR A 323 20.04 4.71 -4.79
CA THR A 323 20.80 3.46 -4.82
C THR A 323 21.54 3.37 -3.48
N LEU A 324 21.31 2.33 -2.72
CA LEU A 324 22.07 2.06 -1.50
C LEU A 324 23.51 1.73 -1.92
N GLN A 325 24.47 2.46 -1.36
CA GLN A 325 25.92 2.23 -1.57
C GLN A 325 26.40 1.08 -0.71
#